data_21688fb06d375bae9bf7cb7e80b7b127
#
_entry.id   21688fb06d375bae9bf7cb7e80b7b127
#
_cell.length_a   1.000
_cell.length_b   1.000
_cell.length_c   1.000
_cell.angle_alpha   90.00
_cell.angle_beta   90.00
_cell.angle_gamma   90.00
#
_symmetry.space_group_name_H-M   'P 1'
#
loop_
_entity.id
_entity.type
_entity.pdbx_description
1 polymer ?
#
loop_
_entity_poly.entity_id
_entity_poly.type
_entity_poly.pdbx_seq_one_letter_code
_entity_poly.pdbx_strand_id
1 'polypeptide(L)'
;MMEQIVAENRLGMPNAAKRGRRFMKTFLQKNWAGLLLCLAITIPAWFLGKLVPVVGGPVFAILAGMLLTLLLKQKDQIQPGITFTSKKILQAAVVLLGFGMNLTDILQKGKQSLPIILATISTSLLISFLLCKMMKVPTKTATLVGVGSSICGGSAIAATAPVIDADDEEIAQSISVIFLFNVIAALIFPTLGGLLGLSNEGFGLFAGTAINDTSSVTAAAQAWDGIHGSNT
;
A
#
# COMPACT_ATOMS: atom_id res chain seq x y z
N MET A 1 -11.68 43.31 36.99
CA MET A 1 -11.24 41.92 36.77
C MET A 1 -12.07 41.19 35.70
N MET A 2 -13.42 41.26 35.71
CA MET A 2 -14.28 40.62 34.69
C MET A 2 -14.19 41.26 33.29
N GLU A 3 -14.02 42.59 33.20
CA GLU A 3 -13.91 43.28 31.91
C GLU A 3 -12.58 42.98 31.18
N GLN A 4 -11.50 42.70 31.90
CA GLN A 4 -10.22 42.28 31.31
C GLN A 4 -10.31 40.86 30.70
N ILE A 5 -11.00 39.94 31.33
CA ILE A 5 -11.23 38.56 30.85
C ILE A 5 -12.09 38.56 29.59
N VAL A 6 -13.10 39.45 29.51
CA VAL A 6 -13.96 39.62 28.34
C VAL A 6 -13.21 40.28 27.16
N ALA A 7 -12.30 41.20 27.42
CA ALA A 7 -11.46 41.82 26.40
C ALA A 7 -10.42 40.83 25.82
N GLU A 8 -9.83 39.98 26.64
CA GLU A 8 -8.88 38.95 26.20
C GLU A 8 -9.54 37.88 25.31
N ASN A 9 -10.80 37.53 25.61
CA ASN A 9 -11.57 36.56 24.81
C ASN A 9 -12.03 37.11 23.46
N ARG A 10 -12.19 38.43 23.29
CA ARG A 10 -12.53 39.07 21.99
C ARG A 10 -11.35 39.20 21.03
N LEU A 11 -10.12 39.19 21.54
CA LEU A 11 -8.89 39.24 20.72
C LEU A 11 -8.44 37.87 20.18
N GLY A 12 -8.97 36.75 20.69
CA GLY A 12 -8.58 35.39 20.32
C GLY A 12 -9.22 34.84 19.03
N MET A 13 -10.36 35.34 18.60
CA MET A 13 -11.12 34.75 17.48
C MET A 13 -10.57 35.05 16.06
N PRO A 14 -10.02 36.20 15.73
CA PRO A 14 -9.48 36.42 14.38
C PRO A 14 -8.19 35.65 14.08
N ASN A 15 -7.46 35.22 15.11
CA ASN A 15 -6.18 34.51 14.92
C ASN A 15 -6.34 33.02 14.56
N ALA A 16 -7.40 32.36 15.02
CA ALA A 16 -7.63 30.95 14.73
C ALA A 16 -7.94 30.71 13.24
N ALA A 17 -8.77 31.54 12.63
CA ALA A 17 -9.07 31.44 11.20
C ALA A 17 -7.89 31.85 10.29
N LYS A 18 -7.07 32.82 10.71
CA LYS A 18 -5.83 33.20 10.02
C LYS A 18 -4.75 32.12 10.19
N ARG A 19 -4.68 31.50 11.37
CA ARG A 19 -3.76 30.39 11.67
C ARG A 19 -4.12 29.15 10.86
N GLY A 20 -5.41 28.82 10.75
CA GLY A 20 -5.91 27.72 9.92
C GLY A 20 -5.61 27.92 8.43
N ARG A 21 -5.86 29.14 7.90
CA ARG A 21 -5.53 29.47 6.50
C ARG A 21 -4.03 29.47 6.22
N ARG A 22 -3.20 29.92 7.16
CA ARG A 22 -1.74 29.88 7.01
C ARG A 22 -1.23 28.44 7.07
N PHE A 23 -1.76 27.62 7.97
CA PHE A 23 -1.45 26.20 8.06
C PHE A 23 -1.84 25.47 6.77
N MET A 24 -3.03 25.71 6.25
CA MET A 24 -3.52 25.11 4.99
C MET A 24 -2.67 25.52 3.79
N LYS A 25 -2.26 26.81 3.69
CA LYS A 25 -1.35 27.28 2.63
C LYS A 25 0.02 26.63 2.71
N THR A 26 0.61 26.58 3.89
CA THR A 26 1.93 25.95 4.10
C THR A 26 1.86 24.43 3.85
N PHE A 27 0.78 23.79 4.25
CA PHE A 27 0.52 22.37 4.02
C PHE A 27 0.37 22.07 2.52
N LEU A 28 -0.42 22.87 1.80
CA LEU A 28 -0.57 22.74 0.35
C LEU A 28 0.77 22.98 -0.37
N GLN A 29 1.48 24.04 -0.02
CA GLN A 29 2.78 24.34 -0.63
C GLN A 29 3.82 23.25 -0.43
N LYS A 30 3.81 22.60 0.74
CA LYS A 30 4.75 21.53 1.07
C LYS A 30 4.43 20.21 0.34
N ASN A 31 3.15 19.93 0.09
CA ASN A 31 2.71 18.64 -0.49
C ASN A 31 2.40 18.74 -1.99
N TRP A 32 2.29 19.96 -2.55
CA TRP A 32 1.86 20.20 -3.92
C TRP A 32 2.68 19.48 -4.97
N ALA A 33 4.01 19.55 -4.86
CA ALA A 33 4.91 18.94 -5.85
C ALA A 33 4.73 17.41 -5.91
N GLY A 34 4.63 16.74 -4.76
CA GLY A 34 4.39 15.31 -4.69
C GLY A 34 2.99 14.91 -5.15
N LEU A 35 1.96 15.70 -4.83
CA LEU A 35 0.59 15.47 -5.31
C LEU A 35 0.48 15.60 -6.84
N LEU A 36 1.10 16.64 -7.41
CA LEU A 36 1.16 16.81 -8.87
C LEU A 36 1.89 15.67 -9.55
N LEU A 37 2.99 15.19 -8.96
CA LEU A 37 3.72 14.05 -9.48
C LEU A 37 2.87 12.79 -9.48
N CYS A 38 2.16 12.50 -8.38
CA CYS A 38 1.25 11.36 -8.29
C CYS A 38 0.14 11.47 -9.35
N LEU A 39 -0.45 12.64 -9.55
CA LEU A 39 -1.45 12.86 -10.60
C LEU A 39 -0.87 12.67 -12.02
N ALA A 40 0.35 13.19 -12.25
CA ALA A 40 1.03 13.06 -13.53
C ALA A 40 1.37 11.62 -13.88
N ILE A 41 1.54 10.73 -12.90
CA ILE A 41 1.70 9.29 -13.10
C ILE A 41 0.33 8.62 -13.28
N THR A 42 -0.64 8.98 -12.45
CA THR A 42 -1.95 8.31 -12.40
C THR A 42 -2.73 8.49 -13.70
N ILE A 43 -2.73 9.69 -14.28
CA ILE A 43 -3.51 9.97 -15.50
C ILE A 43 -3.03 9.13 -16.69
N PRO A 44 -1.73 9.12 -17.07
CA PRO A 44 -1.25 8.26 -18.15
C PRO A 44 -1.42 6.77 -17.83
N ALA A 45 -1.16 6.34 -16.59
CA ALA A 45 -1.31 4.96 -16.18
C ALA A 45 -2.75 4.46 -16.32
N TRP A 46 -3.74 5.31 -15.99
CA TRP A 46 -5.15 5.01 -16.19
C TRP A 46 -5.52 4.86 -17.67
N PHE A 47 -4.99 5.74 -18.54
CA PHE A 47 -5.18 5.62 -19.99
C PHE A 47 -4.54 4.36 -20.55
N LEU A 48 -3.28 4.07 -20.17
CA LEU A 48 -2.60 2.85 -20.60
C LEU A 48 -3.31 1.59 -20.08
N GLY A 49 -3.83 1.60 -18.87
CA GLY A 49 -4.61 0.50 -18.33
C GLY A 49 -5.90 0.21 -19.09
N LYS A 50 -6.51 1.23 -19.71
CA LYS A 50 -7.65 1.04 -20.61
C LYS A 50 -7.25 0.48 -21.98
N LEU A 51 -6.05 0.82 -22.47
CA LEU A 51 -5.52 0.32 -23.74
C LEU A 51 -5.03 -1.12 -23.63
N VAL A 52 -4.49 -1.49 -22.45
CA VAL A 52 -3.97 -2.84 -22.18
C VAL A 52 -4.63 -3.40 -20.92
N PRO A 53 -5.87 -3.90 -21.02
CA PRO A 53 -6.63 -4.40 -19.87
C PRO A 53 -5.94 -5.54 -19.11
N VAL A 54 -5.15 -6.35 -19.81
CA VAL A 54 -4.38 -7.47 -19.26
C VAL A 54 -3.40 -7.05 -18.16
N VAL A 55 -2.85 -5.83 -18.26
CA VAL A 55 -1.86 -5.33 -17.28
C VAL A 55 -2.53 -4.47 -16.19
N GLY A 56 -3.57 -3.73 -16.57
CA GLY A 56 -4.29 -2.83 -15.67
C GLY A 56 -3.56 -1.52 -15.36
N GLY A 57 -4.33 -0.49 -15.01
CA GLY A 57 -3.80 0.85 -14.68
C GLY A 57 -2.85 0.88 -13.49
N PRO A 58 -3.16 0.20 -12.36
CA PRO A 58 -2.30 0.21 -11.18
C PRO A 58 -0.90 -0.35 -11.42
N VAL A 59 -0.75 -1.37 -12.25
CA VAL A 59 0.56 -1.93 -12.60
C VAL A 59 1.40 -0.90 -13.35
N PHE A 60 0.81 -0.21 -14.33
CA PHE A 60 1.51 0.87 -15.03
C PHE A 60 1.92 2.00 -14.08
N ALA A 61 1.08 2.34 -13.10
CA ALA A 61 1.42 3.35 -12.10
C ALA A 61 2.59 2.92 -11.20
N ILE A 62 2.63 1.65 -10.79
CA ILE A 62 3.72 1.08 -9.99
C ILE A 62 5.02 1.11 -10.78
N LEU A 63 5.02 0.59 -12.02
CA LEU A 63 6.19 0.56 -12.88
C LEU A 63 6.72 1.97 -13.20
N ALA A 64 5.82 2.90 -13.53
CA ALA A 64 6.17 4.29 -13.76
C ALA A 64 6.77 4.95 -12.50
N GLY A 65 6.20 4.69 -11.32
CA GLY A 65 6.71 5.16 -10.04
C GLY A 65 8.11 4.63 -9.74
N MET A 66 8.35 3.34 -9.97
CA MET A 66 9.68 2.73 -9.81
C MET A 66 10.70 3.36 -10.75
N LEU A 67 10.37 3.49 -12.04
CA LEU A 67 11.24 4.10 -13.04
C LEU A 67 11.57 5.56 -12.68
N LEU A 68 10.55 6.32 -12.27
CA LEU A 68 10.71 7.71 -11.88
C LEU A 68 11.61 7.86 -10.64
N THR A 69 11.53 6.93 -9.69
CA THR A 69 12.38 6.90 -8.49
C THR A 69 13.86 6.74 -8.83
N LEU A 70 14.19 6.03 -9.92
CA LEU A 70 15.56 5.89 -10.42
C LEU A 70 16.05 7.16 -11.11
N LEU A 71 15.14 7.93 -11.73
CA LEU A 71 15.49 9.15 -12.49
C LEU A 71 15.58 10.39 -11.60
N LEU A 72 14.81 10.44 -10.51
CA LEU A 72 14.73 11.61 -9.62
C LEU A 72 15.85 11.60 -8.60
N LYS A 73 16.82 12.48 -8.77
CA LYS A 73 17.94 12.69 -7.84
C LYS A 73 17.58 13.54 -6.61
N GLN A 74 16.56 14.41 -6.70
CA GLN A 74 16.14 15.29 -5.62
C GLN A 74 14.79 14.82 -5.06
N LYS A 75 14.82 14.02 -4.01
CA LYS A 75 13.62 13.44 -3.38
C LYS A 75 12.98 14.34 -2.31
N ASP A 76 13.74 15.25 -1.70
CA ASP A 76 13.36 15.98 -0.50
C ASP A 76 12.12 16.89 -0.66
N GLN A 77 11.96 17.51 -1.81
CA GLN A 77 10.82 18.40 -2.07
C GLN A 77 9.52 17.66 -2.42
N ILE A 78 9.63 16.44 -2.94
CA ILE A 78 8.51 15.64 -3.45
C ILE A 78 8.04 14.64 -2.40
N GLN A 79 8.94 14.19 -1.54
CA GLN A 79 8.71 13.18 -0.52
C GLN A 79 7.52 13.48 0.41
N PRO A 80 7.30 14.72 0.91
CA PRO A 80 6.16 14.99 1.78
C PRO A 80 4.81 14.75 1.10
N GLY A 81 4.68 15.13 -0.18
CA GLY A 81 3.46 14.90 -0.96
C GLY A 81 3.22 13.44 -1.29
N ILE A 82 4.27 12.69 -1.64
CA ILE A 82 4.19 11.24 -1.85
C ILE A 82 3.76 10.55 -0.55
N THR A 83 4.38 10.88 0.59
CA THR A 83 4.02 10.32 1.89
C THR A 83 2.58 10.68 2.29
N PHE A 84 2.12 11.87 1.98
CA PHE A 84 0.73 12.26 2.22
C PHE A 84 -0.22 11.44 1.36
N THR A 85 0.07 11.25 0.08
CA THR A 85 -0.74 10.44 -0.85
C THR A 85 -0.79 8.99 -0.39
N SER A 86 0.34 8.38 -0.09
CA SER A 86 0.44 6.98 0.31
C SER A 86 -0.18 6.67 1.68
N LYS A 87 -0.21 7.65 2.60
CA LYS A 87 -0.80 7.44 3.93
C LYS A 87 -2.23 7.93 4.03
N LYS A 88 -2.53 9.15 3.58
CA LYS A 88 -3.84 9.78 3.81
C LYS A 88 -4.84 9.54 2.69
N ILE A 89 -4.40 9.68 1.43
CA ILE A 89 -5.29 9.44 0.28
C ILE A 89 -5.59 7.95 0.17
N LEU A 90 -4.59 7.08 0.36
CA LEU A 90 -4.81 5.63 0.37
C LEU A 90 -5.76 5.21 1.50
N GLN A 91 -5.57 5.72 2.73
CA GLN A 91 -6.50 5.45 3.83
C GLN A 91 -7.94 5.88 3.52
N ALA A 92 -8.10 7.07 2.96
CA ALA A 92 -9.42 7.56 2.53
C ALA A 92 -10.03 6.68 1.44
N ALA A 93 -9.24 6.26 0.46
CA ALA A 93 -9.70 5.36 -0.60
C ALA A 93 -10.15 3.99 -0.05
N VAL A 94 -9.38 3.41 0.89
CA VAL A 94 -9.75 2.14 1.55
C VAL A 94 -11.04 2.28 2.35
N VAL A 95 -11.22 3.39 3.08
CA VAL A 95 -12.48 3.67 3.81
C VAL A 95 -13.66 3.78 2.84
N LEU A 96 -13.51 4.50 1.73
CA LEU A 96 -14.55 4.64 0.71
C LEU A 96 -14.90 3.30 0.05
N LEU A 97 -13.89 2.47 -0.23
CA LEU A 97 -14.11 1.09 -0.72
C LEU A 97 -14.93 0.27 0.28
N GLY A 98 -14.62 0.39 1.59
CA GLY A 98 -15.36 -0.30 2.64
C GLY A 98 -16.84 0.07 2.69
N PHE A 99 -17.22 1.31 2.39
CA PHE A 99 -18.63 1.72 2.30
C PHE A 99 -19.37 1.10 1.09
N GLY A 100 -18.64 0.72 0.05
CA GLY A 100 -19.21 0.04 -1.12
C GLY A 100 -19.41 -1.45 -0.94
N MET A 101 -18.89 -2.04 0.14
CA MET A 101 -18.94 -3.49 0.37
C MET A 101 -20.16 -3.89 1.22
N ASN A 102 -20.76 -5.04 0.88
CA ASN A 102 -21.84 -5.63 1.65
C ASN A 102 -21.28 -6.33 2.90
N LEU A 103 -21.74 -5.93 4.08
CA LEU A 103 -21.25 -6.49 5.34
C LEU A 103 -21.49 -8.02 5.46
N THR A 104 -22.59 -8.50 4.88
CA THR A 104 -22.91 -9.93 4.87
C THR A 104 -21.88 -10.73 4.07
N ASP A 105 -21.48 -10.22 2.90
CA ASP A 105 -20.48 -10.84 2.04
C ASP A 105 -19.10 -10.82 2.71
N ILE A 106 -18.75 -9.74 3.41
CA ILE A 106 -17.51 -9.62 4.18
C ILE A 106 -17.46 -10.71 5.27
N LEU A 107 -18.54 -10.89 6.03
CA LEU A 107 -18.59 -11.88 7.11
C LEU A 107 -18.53 -13.30 6.56
N GLN A 108 -19.21 -13.59 5.46
CA GLN A 108 -19.22 -14.90 4.84
C GLN A 108 -17.85 -15.25 4.23
N LYS A 109 -17.28 -14.35 3.44
CA LYS A 109 -15.96 -14.52 2.84
C LYS A 109 -14.85 -14.53 3.90
N GLY A 110 -14.98 -13.71 4.94
CA GLY A 110 -14.06 -13.67 6.07
C GLY A 110 -13.99 -15.00 6.82
N LYS A 111 -15.12 -15.63 7.10
CA LYS A 111 -15.17 -16.98 7.72
C LYS A 111 -14.50 -18.04 6.84
N GLN A 112 -14.71 -17.95 5.53
CA GLN A 112 -14.14 -18.88 4.56
C GLN A 112 -12.63 -18.69 4.40
N SER A 113 -12.15 -17.46 4.45
CA SER A 113 -10.73 -17.11 4.28
C SER A 113 -9.90 -17.29 5.55
N LEU A 114 -10.52 -17.22 6.73
CA LEU A 114 -9.80 -17.23 8.02
C LEU A 114 -8.86 -18.44 8.22
N PRO A 115 -9.28 -19.70 7.95
CA PRO A 115 -8.37 -20.84 8.07
C PRO A 115 -7.20 -20.77 7.08
N ILE A 116 -7.44 -20.25 5.87
CA ILE A 116 -6.41 -20.09 4.84
C ILE A 116 -5.41 -19.01 5.28
N ILE A 117 -5.88 -17.89 5.80
CA ILE A 117 -5.04 -16.80 6.31
C ILE A 117 -4.16 -17.30 7.47
N LEU A 118 -4.72 -18.04 8.41
CA LEU A 118 -3.95 -18.63 9.51
C LEU A 118 -2.89 -19.61 9.02
N ALA A 119 -3.24 -20.45 8.04
CA ALA A 119 -2.31 -21.39 7.44
C ALA A 119 -1.18 -20.67 6.69
N THR A 120 -1.50 -19.64 5.89
CA THR A 120 -0.50 -18.86 5.13
C THR A 120 0.44 -18.11 6.05
N ILE A 121 -0.06 -17.43 7.10
CA ILE A 121 0.77 -16.74 8.09
C ILE A 121 1.72 -17.74 8.78
N SER A 122 1.19 -18.84 9.28
CA SER A 122 1.98 -19.85 9.98
C SER A 122 3.06 -20.46 9.08
N THR A 123 2.70 -20.78 7.84
CA THR A 123 3.63 -21.34 6.85
C THR A 123 4.69 -20.34 6.45
N SER A 124 4.33 -19.09 6.20
CA SER A 124 5.27 -18.03 5.84
C SER A 124 6.31 -17.77 6.94
N LEU A 125 5.87 -17.66 8.20
CA LEU A 125 6.77 -17.49 9.34
C LEU A 125 7.69 -18.69 9.53
N LEU A 126 7.15 -19.91 9.40
CA LEU A 126 7.92 -21.14 9.55
C LEU A 126 8.99 -21.26 8.45
N ILE A 127 8.60 -21.03 7.19
CA ILE A 127 9.52 -21.09 6.05
C ILE A 127 10.59 -20.00 6.18
N SER A 128 10.21 -18.78 6.54
CA SER A 128 11.16 -17.68 6.75
C SER A 128 12.18 -18.05 7.83
N PHE A 129 11.75 -18.62 8.95
CA PHE A 129 12.64 -19.06 10.01
C PHE A 129 13.60 -20.20 9.54
N LEU A 130 13.08 -21.19 8.82
CA LEU A 130 13.88 -22.30 8.29
C LEU A 130 14.92 -21.80 7.27
N LEU A 131 14.51 -20.96 6.33
CA LEU A 131 15.40 -20.39 5.31
C LEU A 131 16.46 -19.49 5.94
N CYS A 132 16.10 -18.68 6.94
CA CYS A 132 17.07 -17.89 7.71
C CYS A 132 18.20 -18.76 8.25
N LYS A 133 17.82 -19.87 8.91
CA LYS A 133 18.77 -20.79 9.50
C LYS A 133 19.66 -21.50 8.44
N MET A 134 19.08 -21.87 7.30
CA MET A 134 19.78 -22.55 6.21
C MET A 134 20.74 -21.59 5.47
N MET A 135 20.28 -20.39 5.14
CA MET A 135 21.02 -19.43 4.33
C MET A 135 21.93 -18.51 5.14
N LYS A 136 21.93 -18.64 6.47
CA LYS A 136 22.70 -17.77 7.39
C LYS A 136 22.42 -16.28 7.18
N VAL A 137 21.17 -15.93 6.84
CA VAL A 137 20.72 -14.54 6.73
C VAL A 137 20.63 -13.94 8.16
N PRO A 138 20.94 -12.65 8.34
CA PRO A 138 20.77 -11.99 9.63
C PRO A 138 19.34 -12.18 10.16
N THR A 139 19.23 -12.59 11.42
CA THR A 139 17.94 -12.96 12.03
C THR A 139 16.92 -11.81 11.97
N LYS A 140 17.38 -10.57 12.12
CA LYS A 140 16.52 -9.38 12.04
C LYS A 140 15.92 -9.21 10.65
N THR A 141 16.73 -9.26 9.60
CA THR A 141 16.28 -9.18 8.20
C THR A 141 15.30 -10.31 7.86
N ALA A 142 15.61 -11.53 8.26
CA ALA A 142 14.73 -12.69 8.04
C ALA A 142 13.40 -12.56 8.77
N THR A 143 13.41 -12.04 10.02
CA THR A 143 12.19 -11.78 10.78
C THR A 143 11.34 -10.70 10.09
N LEU A 144 11.97 -9.61 9.64
CA LEU A 144 11.26 -8.53 8.92
C LEU A 144 10.64 -9.02 7.61
N VAL A 145 11.38 -9.80 6.82
CA VAL A 145 10.85 -10.39 5.58
C VAL A 145 9.73 -11.39 5.89
N GLY A 146 9.91 -12.24 6.92
CA GLY A 146 8.89 -13.19 7.34
C GLY A 146 7.58 -12.54 7.78
N VAL A 147 7.66 -11.49 8.61
CA VAL A 147 6.49 -10.73 9.06
C VAL A 147 5.89 -9.93 7.89
N GLY A 148 6.71 -9.32 7.06
CA GLY A 148 6.27 -8.60 5.87
C GLY A 148 5.50 -9.49 4.89
N SER A 149 6.02 -10.68 4.60
CA SER A 149 5.37 -11.65 3.71
C SER A 149 4.16 -12.37 4.32
N SER A 150 3.95 -12.24 5.63
CA SER A 150 2.84 -12.92 6.32
C SER A 150 1.60 -12.04 6.49
N ILE A 151 1.74 -10.71 6.54
CA ILE A 151 0.65 -9.82 6.95
C ILE A 151 0.35 -8.77 5.87
N CYS A 152 1.07 -7.63 5.89
CA CYS A 152 0.75 -6.48 5.03
C CYS A 152 1.99 -5.79 4.45
N GLY A 153 3.05 -6.54 4.19
CA GLY A 153 4.26 -6.04 3.55
C GLY A 153 5.00 -4.99 4.37
N GLY A 154 5.23 -3.85 3.78
CA GLY A 154 6.03 -2.77 4.37
C GLY A 154 5.49 -2.21 5.68
N SER A 155 4.16 -2.21 5.89
CA SER A 155 3.55 -1.75 7.14
C SER A 155 3.89 -2.65 8.33
N ALA A 156 3.88 -3.97 8.10
CA ALA A 156 4.25 -4.95 9.11
C ALA A 156 5.75 -4.85 9.46
N ILE A 157 6.60 -4.64 8.45
CA ILE A 157 8.04 -4.39 8.64
C ILE A 157 8.26 -3.14 9.48
N ALA A 158 7.61 -2.02 9.13
CA ALA A 158 7.73 -0.76 9.85
C ALA A 158 7.27 -0.83 11.31
N ALA A 159 6.26 -1.66 11.60
CA ALA A 159 5.78 -1.89 12.96
C ALA A 159 6.70 -2.81 13.77
N THR A 160 7.31 -3.80 13.12
CA THR A 160 8.17 -4.79 13.78
C THR A 160 9.60 -4.29 14.00
N ALA A 161 10.11 -3.48 13.08
CA ALA A 161 11.50 -3.01 13.09
C ALA A 161 11.94 -2.39 14.43
N PRO A 162 11.18 -1.45 15.06
CA PRO A 162 11.57 -0.89 16.35
C PRO A 162 11.48 -1.90 17.50
N VAL A 163 10.70 -2.97 17.37
CA VAL A 163 10.55 -4.00 18.42
C VAL A 163 11.77 -4.91 18.49
N ILE A 164 12.43 -5.14 17.35
CA ILE A 164 13.63 -5.99 17.24
C ILE A 164 14.91 -5.18 17.10
N ASP A 165 14.85 -3.85 17.30
CA ASP A 165 15.97 -2.93 17.11
C ASP A 165 16.69 -3.13 15.76
N ALA A 166 15.92 -3.23 14.67
CA ALA A 166 16.45 -3.35 13.33
C ALA A 166 17.03 -2.02 12.85
N ASP A 167 18.15 -2.07 12.14
CA ASP A 167 18.75 -0.88 11.57
C ASP A 167 18.10 -0.47 10.23
N ASP A 168 18.39 0.74 9.77
CA ASP A 168 17.78 1.31 8.56
C ASP A 168 18.12 0.50 7.30
N GLU A 169 19.28 -0.16 7.25
CA GLU A 169 19.70 -1.00 6.12
C GLU A 169 18.89 -2.30 6.08
N GLU A 170 18.71 -2.97 7.23
CA GLU A 170 17.89 -4.18 7.37
C GLU A 170 16.42 -3.90 6.99
N ILE A 171 15.90 -2.74 7.42
CA ILE A 171 14.55 -2.28 7.08
C ILE A 171 14.42 -2.03 5.57
N ALA A 172 15.36 -1.28 4.98
CA ALA A 172 15.32 -0.93 3.58
C ALA A 172 15.43 -2.17 2.66
N GLN A 173 16.32 -3.10 3.00
CA GLN A 173 16.47 -4.37 2.29
C GLN A 173 15.19 -5.19 2.34
N SER A 174 14.62 -5.36 3.53
CA SER A 174 13.40 -6.15 3.74
C SER A 174 12.21 -5.56 2.99
N ILE A 175 12.00 -4.24 3.06
CA ILE A 175 10.95 -3.55 2.32
C ILE A 175 11.13 -3.71 0.81
N SER A 176 12.36 -3.54 0.31
CA SER A 176 12.67 -3.63 -1.12
C SER A 176 12.37 -5.02 -1.68
N VAL A 177 12.73 -6.07 -0.96
CA VAL A 177 12.45 -7.46 -1.34
C VAL A 177 10.95 -7.71 -1.40
N ILE A 178 10.20 -7.33 -0.36
CA ILE A 178 8.75 -7.53 -0.32
C ILE A 178 8.04 -6.78 -1.46
N PHE A 179 8.39 -5.53 -1.71
CA PHE A 179 7.81 -4.77 -2.82
C PHE A 179 8.14 -5.36 -4.18
N LEU A 180 9.38 -5.80 -4.39
CA LEU A 180 9.79 -6.46 -5.64
C LEU A 180 8.93 -7.70 -5.92
N PHE A 181 8.79 -8.58 -4.95
CA PHE A 181 7.98 -9.79 -5.11
C PHE A 181 6.49 -9.50 -5.29
N ASN A 182 5.94 -8.49 -4.63
CA ASN A 182 4.56 -8.06 -4.83
C ASN A 182 4.32 -7.56 -6.26
N VAL A 183 5.26 -6.79 -6.83
CA VAL A 183 5.16 -6.32 -8.23
C VAL A 183 5.25 -7.50 -9.20
N ILE A 184 6.19 -8.43 -8.98
CA ILE A 184 6.31 -9.64 -9.79
C ILE A 184 5.03 -10.47 -9.72
N ALA A 185 4.46 -10.65 -8.53
CA ALA A 185 3.22 -11.36 -8.33
C ALA A 185 2.04 -10.69 -9.05
N ALA A 186 1.93 -9.36 -8.95
CA ALA A 186 0.86 -8.60 -9.64
C ALA A 186 0.89 -8.79 -11.16
N LEU A 187 2.08 -8.99 -11.75
CA LEU A 187 2.24 -9.22 -13.19
C LEU A 187 1.99 -10.68 -13.59
N ILE A 188 2.46 -11.63 -12.77
CA ILE A 188 2.48 -13.06 -13.13
C ILE A 188 1.18 -13.75 -12.73
N PHE A 189 0.59 -13.41 -11.60
CA PHE A 189 -0.52 -14.16 -11.03
C PHE A 189 -1.79 -14.18 -11.90
N PRO A 190 -2.19 -13.12 -12.62
CA PRO A 190 -3.35 -13.20 -13.51
C PRO A 190 -3.17 -14.26 -14.59
N THR A 191 -1.99 -14.32 -15.20
CA THR A 191 -1.65 -15.34 -16.21
C THR A 191 -1.56 -16.73 -15.57
N LEU A 192 -0.92 -16.86 -14.42
CA LEU A 192 -0.79 -18.12 -13.69
C LEU A 192 -2.14 -18.65 -13.25
N GLY A 193 -3.03 -17.80 -12.74
CA GLY A 193 -4.39 -18.16 -12.36
C GLY A 193 -5.20 -18.70 -13.53
N GLY A 194 -5.04 -18.10 -14.71
CA GLY A 194 -5.65 -18.60 -15.95
C GLY A 194 -5.12 -19.97 -16.36
N LEU A 195 -3.81 -20.18 -16.26
CA LEU A 195 -3.19 -21.48 -16.55
C LEU A 195 -3.63 -22.58 -15.56
N LEU A 196 -3.86 -22.21 -14.30
CA LEU A 196 -4.36 -23.13 -13.26
C LEU A 196 -5.87 -23.35 -13.34
N GLY A 197 -6.58 -22.66 -14.22
CA GLY A 197 -8.03 -22.78 -14.35
C GLY A 197 -8.81 -22.30 -13.12
N LEU A 198 -8.30 -21.30 -12.42
CA LEU A 198 -8.97 -20.77 -11.23
C LEU A 198 -10.27 -20.07 -11.60
N SER A 199 -11.30 -20.23 -10.77
CA SER A 199 -12.51 -19.42 -10.86
C SER A 199 -12.21 -17.97 -10.38
N ASN A 200 -13.11 -17.03 -10.67
CA ASN A 200 -12.93 -15.63 -10.23
C ASN A 200 -12.80 -15.53 -8.71
N GLU A 201 -13.62 -16.28 -7.95
CA GLU A 201 -13.50 -16.34 -6.49
C GLU A 201 -12.21 -17.01 -6.03
N GLY A 202 -11.81 -18.08 -6.72
CA GLY A 202 -10.55 -18.80 -6.46
C GLY A 202 -9.34 -17.91 -6.72
N PHE A 203 -9.35 -17.12 -7.80
CA PHE A 203 -8.30 -16.16 -8.07
C PHE A 203 -8.27 -15.02 -7.05
N GLY A 204 -9.43 -14.47 -6.67
CA GLY A 204 -9.51 -13.43 -5.64
C GLY A 204 -8.93 -13.90 -4.31
N LEU A 205 -9.24 -15.14 -3.89
CA LEU A 205 -8.69 -15.73 -2.69
C LEU A 205 -7.18 -15.98 -2.80
N PHE A 206 -6.73 -16.51 -3.94
CA PHE A 206 -5.32 -16.77 -4.23
C PHE A 206 -4.51 -15.45 -4.21
N ALA A 207 -4.93 -14.46 -4.96
CA ALA A 207 -4.25 -13.17 -5.02
C ALA A 207 -4.28 -12.44 -3.67
N GLY A 208 -5.44 -12.43 -2.99
CA GLY A 208 -5.61 -11.77 -1.70
C GLY A 208 -4.84 -12.41 -0.54
N THR A 209 -4.46 -13.68 -0.65
CA THR A 209 -3.67 -14.37 0.38
C THR A 209 -2.17 -14.45 0.07
N ALA A 210 -1.80 -14.39 -1.20
CA ALA A 210 -0.41 -14.54 -1.64
C ALA A 210 0.30 -13.21 -1.91
N ILE A 211 -0.42 -12.13 -2.15
CA ILE A 211 0.13 -10.79 -2.34
C ILE A 211 -0.11 -9.97 -1.08
N ASN A 212 0.93 -9.40 -0.51
CA ASN A 212 0.88 -8.75 0.81
C ASN A 212 0.70 -7.22 0.75
N ASP A 213 0.65 -6.64 -0.44
CA ASP A 213 0.44 -5.21 -0.64
C ASP A 213 -0.90 -4.95 -1.33
N THR A 214 -1.72 -4.10 -0.74
CA THR A 214 -3.06 -3.76 -1.22
C THR A 214 -3.06 -3.23 -2.66
N SER A 215 -2.05 -2.43 -3.02
CA SER A 215 -1.94 -1.87 -4.38
C SER A 215 -1.70 -2.98 -5.40
N SER A 216 -0.82 -3.92 -5.07
CA SER A 216 -0.45 -5.04 -5.94
C SER A 216 -1.57 -6.08 -6.05
N VAL A 217 -2.32 -6.34 -4.96
CA VAL A 217 -3.55 -7.17 -5.00
C VAL A 217 -4.58 -6.55 -5.95
N THR A 218 -4.84 -5.26 -5.78
CA THR A 218 -5.80 -4.55 -6.64
C THR A 218 -5.36 -4.56 -8.11
N ALA A 219 -4.06 -4.41 -8.36
CA ALA A 219 -3.50 -4.49 -9.70
C ALA A 219 -3.69 -5.88 -10.33
N ALA A 220 -3.41 -6.94 -9.57
CA ALA A 220 -3.62 -8.32 -10.00
C ALA A 220 -5.11 -8.62 -10.29
N ALA A 221 -6.00 -8.16 -9.41
CA ALA A 221 -7.44 -8.32 -9.58
C ALA A 221 -7.96 -7.60 -10.83
N GLN A 222 -7.56 -6.35 -11.05
CA GLN A 222 -7.95 -5.60 -12.24
C GLN A 222 -7.40 -6.21 -13.53
N ALA A 223 -6.18 -6.75 -13.52
CA ALA A 223 -5.62 -7.46 -14.67
C ALA A 223 -6.40 -8.74 -14.95
N TRP A 224 -6.78 -9.49 -13.93
CA TRP A 224 -7.63 -10.67 -14.04
C TRP A 224 -9.01 -10.33 -14.63
N ASP A 225 -9.65 -9.29 -14.09
CA ASP A 225 -10.97 -8.83 -14.56
C ASP A 225 -10.92 -8.38 -16.01
N GLY A 226 -9.83 -7.72 -16.42
CA GLY A 226 -9.61 -7.32 -17.82
C GLY A 226 -9.49 -8.50 -18.78
N ILE A 227 -8.96 -9.64 -18.32
CA ILE A 227 -8.82 -10.86 -19.11
C ILE A 227 -10.14 -11.66 -19.17
N HIS A 228 -10.85 -11.76 -18.06
CA HIS A 228 -12.00 -12.68 -17.89
C HIS A 228 -13.35 -11.95 -17.92
N GLY A 229 -13.37 -10.63 -18.02
CA GLY A 229 -14.60 -9.83 -18.02
C GLY A 229 -15.40 -9.94 -16.72
N SER A 230 -14.69 -10.16 -15.60
CA SER A 230 -15.27 -10.35 -14.26
C SER A 230 -15.13 -9.09 -13.40
N ASN A 231 -15.64 -9.15 -12.18
CA ASN A 231 -15.47 -8.15 -11.13
C ASN A 231 -15.08 -8.90 -9.85
N THR A 232 -13.79 -9.15 -9.72
CA THR A 232 -13.20 -10.00 -8.66
C THR A 232 -12.83 -9.21 -7.40
#